data_b94eada6a2ff9fdea51fb768a3d81d85
#
_entry.id   b94eada6a2ff9fdea51fb768a3d81d85
#
_cell.length_a   1.000
_cell.length_b   1.000
_cell.length_c   1.000
_cell.angle_alpha   90.00
_cell.angle_beta   90.00
_cell.angle_gamma   90.00
#
_symmetry.space_group_name_H-M   'P 1'
#
loop_
_entity.id
_entity.type
_entity.pdbx_description
1 polymer ?
#
loop_
_entity_poly.entity_id
_entity_poly.type
_entity_poly.pdbx_seq_one_letter_code
_entity_poly.pdbx_strand_id
1 'polypeptide(L)'
;MDNGERWTCIRLHPQSKGKFMAVNLDGQLVVAISSRALFDFEEENLVFETGSVRPPAPNAPGVKKDAAYMKLQLERLDIPAKPGVAFSLVKKLLAFNDAPESAEEAASPAVLKQRVEVVILSRNDPVSGMRVFRSAQHYGLKIERGTFNRGAPPWRYLKPLNANLFLSTHLSDVRAALEAGVPAAQVYPHSAHASDAHPNEVRIAFDGDAVLFSDEAERDFQAEGLSAFTLHESDKATQPLLAGPFKPLLEALQRLQQAGTSRMSLRTALVTARSAPTHERAIRTLMDWNIEVDEAMFLGGLAKGEFLREFEPDFFFDDQTGHVHSAARHVPSGHVASGVANR
;
A
#
# COMPACT_ATOMS: atom_id res chain seq x y z
N MET A 1 21.42 38.04 33.62
CA MET A 1 22.34 36.92 33.27
C MET A 1 21.71 36.20 32.07
N ASP A 2 22.27 36.55 30.95
CA ASP A 2 21.80 36.23 29.62
C ASP A 2 22.42 34.92 29.16
N ASN A 3 21.63 33.87 28.99
CA ASN A 3 22.11 32.59 28.43
C ASN A 3 21.58 32.48 26.99
N GLY A 4 22.28 33.17 26.11
CA GLY A 4 22.11 33.01 24.67
C GLY A 4 22.65 31.66 24.18
N GLU A 5 21.78 30.71 23.94
CA GLU A 5 22.11 29.49 23.19
C GLU A 5 22.33 29.84 21.71
N ARG A 6 23.60 29.78 21.32
CA ARG A 6 24.04 29.97 19.92
C ARG A 6 23.67 28.71 19.13
N TRP A 7 22.77 28.83 18.21
CA TRP A 7 22.60 27.86 17.13
C TRP A 7 23.89 27.79 16.32
N THR A 8 24.63 26.68 16.44
CA THR A 8 25.81 26.42 15.61
C THR A 8 25.33 26.05 14.21
N CYS A 9 25.50 26.99 13.29
CA CYS A 9 25.28 26.74 11.86
C CYS A 9 26.31 25.71 11.40
N ILE A 10 25.89 24.49 11.03
CA ILE A 10 26.74 23.48 10.41
C ILE A 10 27.22 24.05 9.09
N ARG A 11 28.47 24.45 9.00
CA ARG A 11 29.12 24.80 7.74
C ARG A 11 29.29 23.54 6.92
N LEU A 12 28.45 23.41 5.88
CA LEU A 12 28.69 22.46 4.80
C LEU A 12 30.01 22.84 4.13
N HIS A 13 30.99 21.94 4.20
CA HIS A 13 32.26 22.08 3.48
C HIS A 13 31.98 22.01 1.97
N PRO A 14 32.47 22.95 1.15
CA PRO A 14 32.38 22.85 -0.30
C PRO A 14 33.47 21.91 -0.80
N GLN A 15 33.18 20.63 -0.91
CA GLN A 15 34.04 19.70 -1.62
C GLN A 15 33.24 18.92 -2.65
N SER A 16 33.70 19.01 -3.89
CA SER A 16 33.31 18.35 -5.12
C SER A 16 32.18 18.99 -5.93
N LYS A 17 32.57 19.50 -7.10
CA LYS A 17 31.73 19.73 -8.26
C LYS A 17 31.27 18.37 -8.82
N GLY A 18 30.50 17.59 -8.03
CA GLY A 18 29.71 16.48 -8.53
C GLY A 18 28.49 17.08 -9.25
N LYS A 19 28.30 16.77 -10.53
CA LYS A 19 26.98 16.92 -11.17
C LYS A 19 25.96 16.34 -10.22
N PHE A 20 25.03 17.16 -9.72
CA PHE A 20 23.82 16.65 -9.09
C PHE A 20 23.09 15.85 -10.17
N MET A 21 23.30 14.54 -10.23
CA MET A 21 22.42 13.67 -10.97
C MET A 21 21.07 13.74 -10.26
N ALA A 22 20.04 14.17 -10.98
CA ALA A 22 18.69 14.12 -10.46
C ALA A 22 18.41 12.66 -10.05
N VAL A 23 17.99 12.46 -8.80
CA VAL A 23 17.58 11.12 -8.34
C VAL A 23 16.36 10.72 -9.16
N ASN A 24 16.46 9.60 -9.85
CA ASN A 24 15.39 9.03 -10.65
C ASN A 24 14.84 7.79 -9.93
N LEU A 25 13.52 7.64 -9.90
CA LEU A 25 12.82 6.47 -9.32
C LEU A 25 12.48 5.43 -10.39
N ASP A 26 12.92 5.62 -11.64
CA ASP A 26 12.62 4.70 -12.72
C ASP A 26 13.15 3.29 -12.45
N GLY A 27 12.31 2.30 -12.72
CA GLY A 27 12.65 0.89 -12.50
C GLY A 27 12.53 0.41 -11.06
N GLN A 28 12.21 1.28 -10.12
CA GLN A 28 11.92 0.91 -8.74
C GLN A 28 10.43 0.60 -8.57
N LEU A 29 10.10 -0.25 -7.59
CA LEU A 29 8.76 -0.35 -7.05
C LEU A 29 8.51 0.83 -6.10
N VAL A 30 7.67 1.77 -6.51
CA VAL A 30 7.35 2.96 -5.69
C VAL A 30 6.03 2.77 -4.98
N VAL A 31 6.06 2.73 -3.65
CA VAL A 31 4.87 2.65 -2.79
C VAL A 31 4.65 3.98 -2.09
N ALA A 32 3.55 4.64 -2.42
CA ALA A 32 3.09 5.81 -1.70
C ALA A 32 2.14 5.37 -0.57
N ILE A 33 2.29 5.97 0.61
CA ILE A 33 1.51 5.54 1.78
C ILE A 33 1.12 6.71 2.67
N SER A 34 -0.11 6.72 3.17
CA SER A 34 -0.53 7.68 4.18
C SER A 34 0.05 7.34 5.56
N SER A 35 0.27 8.36 6.38
CA SER A 35 0.82 8.16 7.73
C SER A 35 -0.01 7.20 8.58
N ARG A 36 -1.35 7.23 8.48
CA ARG A 36 -2.27 6.36 9.21
C ARG A 36 -2.35 4.93 8.66
N ALA A 37 -1.97 4.69 7.42
CA ALA A 37 -1.85 3.33 6.89
C ALA A 37 -0.55 2.65 7.36
N LEU A 38 0.53 3.46 7.53
CA LEU A 38 1.83 2.97 7.98
C LEU A 38 1.92 2.82 9.51
N PHE A 39 1.38 3.79 10.26
CA PHE A 39 1.41 3.82 11.72
C PHE A 39 0.01 3.96 12.29
N ASP A 40 -0.19 3.40 13.48
CA ASP A 40 -1.41 3.59 14.27
C ASP A 40 -1.41 5.00 14.88
N PHE A 41 -2.26 5.86 14.34
CA PHE A 41 -2.56 7.22 14.81
C PHE A 41 -4.05 7.39 15.15
N GLU A 42 -4.73 6.31 15.53
CA GLU A 42 -6.18 6.37 15.76
C GLU A 42 -6.53 7.26 16.96
N GLU A 43 -5.73 7.22 18.03
CA GLU A 43 -5.93 8.10 19.19
C GLU A 43 -5.74 9.57 18.80
N GLU A 44 -4.69 9.89 18.04
CA GLU A 44 -4.41 11.23 17.57
C GLU A 44 -5.44 11.70 16.55
N ASN A 45 -5.93 10.80 15.69
CA ASN A 45 -7.02 11.11 14.75
C ASN A 45 -8.31 11.47 15.48
N LEU A 46 -8.64 10.81 16.59
CA LEU A 46 -9.77 11.17 17.42
C LEU A 46 -9.65 12.62 17.93
N VAL A 47 -8.45 13.05 18.32
CA VAL A 47 -8.19 14.45 18.72
C VAL A 47 -8.39 15.40 17.54
N PHE A 48 -7.98 15.01 16.33
CA PHE A 48 -8.22 15.79 15.12
C PHE A 48 -9.72 15.93 14.82
N GLU A 49 -10.49 14.87 14.98
CA GLU A 49 -11.93 14.88 14.69
C GLU A 49 -12.75 15.65 15.75
N THR A 50 -12.39 15.49 17.02
CA THR A 50 -13.16 16.01 18.16
C THR A 50 -12.60 17.30 18.75
N GLY A 51 -11.35 17.64 18.46
CA GLY A 51 -10.62 18.77 19.09
C GLY A 51 -10.15 18.49 20.52
N SER A 52 -10.33 17.27 21.03
CA SER A 52 -9.94 16.91 22.40
C SER A 52 -9.66 15.39 22.52
N VAL A 53 -8.86 14.99 23.50
CA VAL A 53 -8.59 13.58 23.85
C VAL A 53 -9.86 12.88 24.41
N ARG A 54 -10.86 13.65 24.81
CA ARG A 54 -12.18 13.17 25.23
C ARG A 54 -13.25 13.88 24.39
N PRO A 55 -14.38 13.23 24.09
CA PRO A 55 -15.49 13.91 23.42
C PRO A 55 -15.83 15.21 24.14
N PRO A 56 -15.87 16.35 23.46
CA PRO A 56 -16.18 17.64 24.10
C PRO A 56 -17.60 17.62 24.66
N ALA A 57 -17.79 18.34 25.78
CA ALA A 57 -19.13 18.61 26.29
C ALA A 57 -19.95 19.36 25.20
N PRO A 58 -21.28 19.18 25.14
CA PRO A 58 -22.12 19.70 24.05
C PRO A 58 -22.02 21.21 23.76
N ASN A 59 -21.43 22.02 24.65
CA ASN A 59 -21.30 23.46 24.53
C ASN A 59 -19.87 23.99 24.74
N ALA A 60 -18.83 23.15 24.53
CA ALA A 60 -17.45 23.62 24.68
C ALA A 60 -17.07 24.60 23.54
N PRO A 61 -16.32 25.70 23.83
CA PRO A 61 -15.85 26.61 22.81
C PRO A 61 -14.97 25.85 21.81
N GLY A 62 -15.19 26.05 20.50
CA GLY A 62 -14.48 25.35 19.42
C GLY A 62 -12.97 25.58 19.50
N VAL A 63 -12.24 24.58 19.91
CA VAL A 63 -10.79 24.52 19.78
C VAL A 63 -10.47 24.30 18.29
N LYS A 64 -9.49 25.03 17.75
CA LYS A 64 -8.99 24.76 16.40
C LYS A 64 -8.43 23.33 16.39
N LYS A 65 -9.14 22.40 15.76
CA LYS A 65 -8.83 20.97 15.74
C LYS A 65 -7.37 20.69 15.34
N ASP A 66 -6.88 21.40 14.32
CA ASP A 66 -5.50 21.31 13.85
C ASP A 66 -4.48 21.68 14.93
N ALA A 67 -4.75 22.70 15.74
CA ALA A 67 -3.83 23.14 16.79
C ALA A 67 -3.71 22.12 17.93
N ALA A 68 -4.82 21.49 18.33
CA ALA A 68 -4.80 20.43 19.36
C ALA A 68 -4.07 19.19 18.86
N TYR A 69 -4.30 18.79 17.61
CA TYR A 69 -3.60 17.69 16.97
C TYR A 69 -2.10 17.94 16.86
N MET A 70 -1.69 19.12 16.33
CA MET A 70 -0.27 19.49 16.22
C MET A 70 0.42 19.51 17.58
N LYS A 71 -0.26 20.06 18.62
CA LYS A 71 0.28 20.08 19.98
C LYS A 71 0.54 18.67 20.50
N LEU A 72 -0.44 17.78 20.36
CA LEU A 72 -0.30 16.37 20.77
C LEU A 72 0.84 15.66 20.04
N GLN A 73 0.99 15.90 18.73
CA GLN A 73 2.07 15.32 17.94
C GLN A 73 3.45 15.84 18.39
N LEU A 74 3.57 17.10 18.78
CA LEU A 74 4.79 17.68 19.34
C LEU A 74 5.11 17.12 20.72
N GLU A 75 4.11 17.00 21.60
CA GLU A 75 4.28 16.42 22.95
C GLU A 75 4.74 14.96 22.87
N ARG A 76 4.35 14.24 21.80
CA ARG A 76 4.70 12.84 21.56
C ARG A 76 5.83 12.65 20.54
N LEU A 77 6.56 13.72 20.21
CA LEU A 77 7.53 13.69 19.10
C LEU A 77 8.62 12.63 19.28
N ASP A 78 9.03 12.35 20.51
CA ASP A 78 10.06 11.36 20.85
C ASP A 78 9.47 9.98 21.22
N ILE A 79 8.13 9.86 21.15
CA ILE A 79 7.44 8.60 21.37
C ILE A 79 7.10 8.01 19.99
N PRO A 80 7.75 6.93 19.55
CA PRO A 80 7.45 6.31 18.28
C PRO A 80 5.97 5.91 18.19
N ALA A 81 5.35 6.19 17.03
CA ALA A 81 4.01 5.70 16.77
C ALA A 81 4.03 4.18 16.61
N LYS A 82 2.99 3.49 17.05
CA LYS A 82 2.88 2.04 16.91
C LYS A 82 2.78 1.65 15.42
N PRO A 83 3.25 0.45 15.04
CA PRO A 83 3.03 -0.09 13.70
C PRO A 83 1.54 -0.09 13.34
N GLY A 84 1.21 0.38 12.13
CA GLY A 84 -0.12 0.29 11.54
C GLY A 84 -0.27 -0.96 10.67
N VAL A 85 -1.43 -1.09 10.01
CA VAL A 85 -1.82 -2.29 9.26
C VAL A 85 -0.85 -2.61 8.11
N ALA A 86 -0.35 -1.60 7.39
CA ALA A 86 0.56 -1.82 6.26
C ALA A 86 2.05 -1.80 6.65
N PHE A 87 2.37 -1.76 7.95
CA PHE A 87 3.75 -1.66 8.44
C PHE A 87 4.60 -2.86 8.01
N SER A 88 4.10 -4.09 8.18
CA SER A 88 4.83 -5.31 7.83
C SER A 88 5.15 -5.35 6.33
N LEU A 89 4.16 -5.07 5.47
CA LEU A 89 4.35 -4.97 4.03
C LEU A 89 5.49 -3.99 3.68
N VAL A 90 5.43 -2.76 4.23
CA VAL A 90 6.43 -1.73 3.96
C VAL A 90 7.82 -2.14 4.44
N LYS A 91 7.93 -2.69 5.65
CA LYS A 91 9.19 -3.16 6.23
C LYS A 91 9.83 -4.24 5.36
N LYS A 92 9.05 -5.25 4.96
CA LYS A 92 9.53 -6.34 4.12
C LYS A 92 9.89 -5.88 2.70
N LEU A 93 9.09 -4.99 2.10
CA LEU A 93 9.42 -4.42 0.79
C LEU A 93 10.73 -3.63 0.83
N LEU A 94 10.95 -2.79 1.84
CA LEU A 94 12.21 -2.05 1.99
C LEU A 94 13.43 -2.96 2.19
N ALA A 95 13.24 -4.16 2.76
CA ALA A 95 14.33 -5.12 2.96
C ALA A 95 14.91 -5.66 1.64
N PHE A 96 14.19 -5.55 0.50
CA PHE A 96 14.76 -5.83 -0.81
C PHE A 96 15.96 -4.93 -1.16
N ASN A 97 16.04 -3.73 -0.60
CA ASN A 97 17.15 -2.80 -0.81
C ASN A 97 18.42 -3.22 -0.06
N ASP A 98 18.30 -4.01 1.00
CA ASP A 98 19.41 -4.46 1.85
C ASP A 98 19.95 -5.84 1.42
N ALA A 99 19.36 -6.43 0.39
CA ALA A 99 19.70 -7.76 -0.09
C ALA A 99 20.49 -7.67 -1.41
N PRO A 100 21.71 -8.24 -1.48
CA PRO A 100 22.48 -8.29 -2.73
C PRO A 100 21.81 -9.23 -3.74
N GLU A 101 22.00 -8.96 -5.05
CA GLU A 101 21.50 -9.81 -6.13
C GLU A 101 22.30 -11.12 -6.24
N SER A 102 23.61 -11.05 -5.96
CA SER A 102 24.51 -12.19 -6.08
C SER A 102 25.57 -12.22 -4.95
N ALA A 103 26.28 -13.36 -4.86
CA ALA A 103 27.41 -13.49 -3.94
C ALA A 103 28.55 -12.53 -4.32
N GLU A 104 28.71 -12.18 -5.59
CA GLU A 104 29.71 -11.24 -6.08
C GLU A 104 29.37 -9.80 -5.64
N GLU A 105 28.11 -9.41 -5.73
CA GLU A 105 27.62 -8.11 -5.22
C GLU A 105 27.76 -8.04 -3.70
N ALA A 106 27.52 -9.13 -2.98
CA ALA A 106 27.71 -9.20 -1.53
C ALA A 106 29.19 -9.02 -1.10
N ALA A 107 30.14 -9.38 -1.96
CA ALA A 107 31.58 -9.23 -1.71
C ALA A 107 32.12 -7.85 -2.08
N SER A 108 31.36 -7.03 -2.78
CA SER A 108 31.73 -5.67 -3.19
C SER A 108 31.12 -4.64 -2.25
N PRO A 109 31.88 -3.64 -1.77
CA PRO A 109 31.31 -2.49 -1.03
C PRO A 109 30.52 -1.53 -1.93
N ALA A 110 30.12 -1.95 -3.13
CA ALA A 110 29.32 -1.17 -4.05
C ALA A 110 27.98 -0.79 -3.42
N VAL A 111 27.46 0.36 -3.81
CA VAL A 111 26.14 0.85 -3.39
C VAL A 111 25.08 -0.17 -3.80
N LEU A 112 24.39 -0.78 -2.81
CA LEU A 112 23.28 -1.68 -3.07
C LEU A 112 22.23 -0.98 -3.94
N LYS A 113 21.74 -1.68 -4.96
CA LYS A 113 20.76 -1.14 -5.89
C LYS A 113 19.43 -0.91 -5.15
N GLN A 114 18.93 0.31 -5.18
CA GLN A 114 17.62 0.63 -4.63
C GLN A 114 16.53 0.10 -5.57
N ARG A 115 15.78 -0.91 -5.10
CA ARG A 115 14.72 -1.60 -5.84
C ARG A 115 13.34 -1.11 -5.46
N VAL A 116 13.20 -0.66 -4.22
CA VAL A 116 11.93 -0.22 -3.64
C VAL A 116 12.10 1.17 -3.05
N GLU A 117 11.18 2.06 -3.36
CA GLU A 117 11.05 3.36 -2.72
C GLU A 117 9.71 3.45 -2.00
N VAL A 118 9.72 3.94 -0.77
CA VAL A 118 8.49 4.23 -0.01
C VAL A 118 8.40 5.73 0.25
N VAL A 119 7.28 6.34 -0.10
CA VAL A 119 7.06 7.78 0.04
C VAL A 119 5.83 8.04 0.89
N ILE A 120 5.97 8.86 1.93
CA ILE A 120 4.83 9.28 2.73
C ILE A 120 4.00 10.33 1.97
N LEU A 121 2.73 10.03 1.73
CA LEU A 121 1.76 10.98 1.18
C LEU A 121 0.64 11.21 2.19
N SER A 122 0.71 12.28 2.94
CA SER A 122 -0.17 12.53 4.09
C SER A 122 -0.95 13.82 3.99
N ARG A 123 -2.20 13.78 4.45
CA ARG A 123 -3.01 14.99 4.70
C ARG A 123 -2.62 15.74 5.96
N ASN A 124 -1.72 15.20 6.77
CA ASN A 124 -1.23 15.87 7.97
C ASN A 124 -0.51 17.17 7.62
N ASP A 125 -0.30 18.01 8.61
CA ASP A 125 0.56 19.16 8.52
C ASP A 125 2.05 18.78 8.63
N PRO A 126 3.00 19.63 8.17
CA PRO A 126 4.43 19.32 8.21
C PRO A 126 5.00 19.11 9.62
N VAL A 127 4.42 19.74 10.65
CA VAL A 127 4.88 19.60 12.04
C VAL A 127 4.59 18.19 12.54
N SER A 128 3.36 17.69 12.30
CA SER A 128 2.97 16.32 12.61
C SER A 128 3.79 15.31 11.81
N GLY A 129 4.23 15.67 10.60
CA GLY A 129 5.11 14.87 9.75
C GLY A 129 6.45 14.54 10.38
N MET A 130 6.97 15.37 11.29
CA MET A 130 8.23 15.08 11.99
C MET A 130 8.15 13.77 12.79
N ARG A 131 7.04 13.53 13.50
CA ARG A 131 6.85 12.29 14.26
C ARG A 131 6.77 11.06 13.36
N VAL A 132 6.17 11.20 12.16
CA VAL A 132 6.12 10.10 11.17
C VAL A 132 7.53 9.69 10.76
N PHE A 133 8.39 10.63 10.39
CA PHE A 133 9.78 10.34 10.02
C PHE A 133 10.61 9.81 11.19
N ARG A 134 10.45 10.36 12.41
CA ARG A 134 11.12 9.83 13.61
C ARG A 134 10.69 8.40 13.93
N SER A 135 9.40 8.09 13.79
CA SER A 135 8.89 6.74 13.95
C SER A 135 9.48 5.79 12.91
N ALA A 136 9.53 6.20 11.65
CA ALA A 136 10.17 5.41 10.59
C ALA A 136 11.65 5.14 10.92
N GLN A 137 12.40 6.16 11.34
CA GLN A 137 13.81 6.04 11.76
C GLN A 137 13.97 5.09 12.96
N HIS A 138 13.09 5.18 13.97
CA HIS A 138 13.11 4.31 15.15
C HIS A 138 13.00 2.83 14.76
N TYR A 139 12.13 2.50 13.79
CA TYR A 139 11.95 1.14 13.30
C TYR A 139 12.93 0.73 12.19
N GLY A 140 13.92 1.57 11.87
CA GLY A 140 14.89 1.28 10.83
C GLY A 140 14.33 1.30 9.41
N LEU A 141 13.16 1.90 9.20
CA LEU A 141 12.59 2.07 7.87
C LEU A 141 13.33 3.20 7.14
N LYS A 142 13.94 2.89 6.00
CA LYS A 142 14.66 3.86 5.16
C LYS A 142 13.67 4.64 4.30
N ILE A 143 12.83 5.47 4.95
CA ILE A 143 11.86 6.34 4.30
C ILE A 143 12.35 7.78 4.40
N GLU A 144 12.76 8.37 3.28
CA GLU A 144 13.40 9.69 3.24
C GLU A 144 12.52 10.75 2.58
N ARG A 145 11.46 10.35 1.88
CA ARG A 145 10.60 11.23 1.09
C ARG A 145 9.19 11.29 1.63
N GLY A 146 8.59 12.47 1.58
CA GLY A 146 7.19 12.62 1.96
C GLY A 146 6.63 13.99 1.65
N THR A 147 5.32 14.06 1.50
CA THR A 147 4.55 15.30 1.41
C THR A 147 3.51 15.37 2.52
N PHE A 148 3.34 16.55 3.10
CA PHE A 148 2.38 16.82 4.15
C PHE A 148 1.58 18.05 3.75
N ASN A 149 0.28 17.89 3.52
CA ASN A 149 -0.53 18.81 2.71
C ASN A 149 -1.57 19.60 3.52
N ARG A 150 -1.57 19.49 4.84
CA ARG A 150 -2.50 20.19 5.76
C ARG A 150 -3.97 20.08 5.28
N GLY A 151 -4.45 18.84 5.15
CA GLY A 151 -5.83 18.53 4.73
C GLY A 151 -6.04 18.44 3.21
N ALA A 152 -5.15 19.02 2.39
CA ALA A 152 -5.30 18.93 0.94
C ALA A 152 -5.03 17.47 0.42
N PRO A 153 -5.74 17.02 -0.64
CA PRO A 153 -5.56 15.70 -1.19
C PRO A 153 -4.15 15.49 -1.74
N PRO A 154 -3.43 14.42 -1.35
CA PRO A 154 -2.06 14.19 -1.77
C PRO A 154 -1.93 13.44 -3.10
N TRP A 155 -2.99 12.83 -3.63
CA TRP A 155 -2.98 11.95 -4.80
C TRP A 155 -2.34 12.57 -6.05
N ARG A 156 -2.38 13.89 -6.21
CA ARG A 156 -1.77 14.61 -7.35
C ARG A 156 -0.25 14.39 -7.47
N TYR A 157 0.42 13.96 -6.40
CA TYR A 157 1.86 13.69 -6.40
C TYR A 157 2.21 12.26 -6.80
N LEU A 158 1.22 11.37 -6.99
CA LEU A 158 1.46 9.98 -7.36
C LEU A 158 2.13 9.84 -8.75
N LYS A 159 1.64 10.59 -9.74
CA LYS A 159 2.24 10.58 -11.10
C LYS A 159 3.67 11.10 -11.13
N PRO A 160 4.02 12.27 -10.54
CA PRO A 160 5.42 12.73 -10.45
C PRO A 160 6.35 11.75 -9.73
N LEU A 161 5.82 10.91 -8.86
CA LEU A 161 6.58 9.87 -8.14
C LEU A 161 6.67 8.55 -8.90
N ASN A 162 6.01 8.40 -10.05
CA ASN A 162 5.85 7.11 -10.75
C ASN A 162 5.33 6.01 -9.80
N ALA A 163 4.37 6.36 -8.89
CA ALA A 163 3.88 5.45 -7.87
C ALA A 163 3.18 4.24 -8.49
N ASN A 164 3.57 3.04 -8.06
CA ASN A 164 2.97 1.77 -8.46
C ASN A 164 1.84 1.32 -7.53
N LEU A 165 1.82 1.84 -6.30
CA LEU A 165 0.79 1.57 -5.30
C LEU A 165 0.57 2.78 -4.40
N PHE A 166 -0.68 3.07 -4.07
CA PHE A 166 -1.03 4.05 -3.05
C PHE A 166 -1.93 3.44 -1.98
N LEU A 167 -1.46 3.46 -0.72
CA LEU A 167 -2.22 3.00 0.45
C LEU A 167 -2.66 4.18 1.30
N SER A 168 -3.97 4.37 1.44
CA SER A 168 -4.53 5.47 2.20
C SER A 168 -5.72 5.04 3.06
N THR A 169 -5.93 5.66 4.20
CA THR A 169 -7.17 5.48 4.99
C THR A 169 -8.34 6.32 4.48
N HIS A 170 -8.10 7.22 3.53
CA HIS A 170 -9.10 8.12 2.96
C HIS A 170 -9.63 7.59 1.62
N LEU A 171 -10.89 7.16 1.58
CA LEU A 171 -11.54 6.63 0.38
C LEU A 171 -11.52 7.63 -0.80
N SER A 172 -11.71 8.92 -0.53
CA SER A 172 -11.67 9.95 -1.58
C SER A 172 -10.32 10.06 -2.28
N ASP A 173 -9.21 9.87 -1.56
CA ASP A 173 -7.87 9.87 -2.14
C ASP A 173 -7.62 8.61 -2.97
N VAL A 174 -8.15 7.46 -2.51
CA VAL A 174 -8.05 6.18 -3.23
C VAL A 174 -8.80 6.26 -4.56
N ARG A 175 -10.05 6.76 -4.56
CA ARG A 175 -10.82 6.94 -5.80
C ARG A 175 -10.09 7.83 -6.80
N ALA A 176 -9.62 9.00 -6.34
CA ALA A 176 -8.90 9.92 -7.20
C ALA A 176 -7.57 9.34 -7.74
N ALA A 177 -6.89 8.51 -6.98
CA ALA A 177 -5.69 7.79 -7.43
C ALA A 177 -6.03 6.77 -8.52
N LEU A 178 -7.08 5.96 -8.33
CA LEU A 178 -7.57 4.99 -9.31
C LEU A 178 -8.01 5.68 -10.61
N GLU A 179 -8.75 6.79 -10.52
CA GLU A 179 -9.15 7.62 -11.67
C GLU A 179 -7.92 8.19 -12.40
N ALA A 180 -6.84 8.49 -11.67
CA ALA A 180 -5.58 8.93 -12.24
C ALA A 180 -4.74 7.79 -12.86
N GLY A 181 -5.23 6.53 -12.78
CA GLY A 181 -4.56 5.33 -13.31
C GLY A 181 -3.46 4.78 -12.40
N VAL A 182 -3.47 5.10 -11.11
CA VAL A 182 -2.53 4.55 -10.12
C VAL A 182 -3.24 3.53 -9.24
N PRO A 183 -2.72 2.28 -9.14
CA PRO A 183 -3.24 1.29 -8.21
C PRO A 183 -3.35 1.84 -6.79
N ALA A 184 -4.52 1.77 -6.18
CA ALA A 184 -4.74 2.33 -4.85
C ALA A 184 -5.78 1.54 -4.05
N ALA A 185 -5.57 1.45 -2.73
CA ALA A 185 -6.51 0.79 -1.83
C ALA A 185 -6.71 1.58 -0.52
N GLN A 186 -7.96 1.55 -0.04
CA GLN A 186 -8.29 2.07 1.28
C GLN A 186 -7.92 1.04 2.34
N VAL A 187 -7.00 1.41 3.22
CA VAL A 187 -6.58 0.61 4.37
C VAL A 187 -7.56 0.83 5.52
N TYR A 188 -8.04 -0.26 6.09
CA TYR A 188 -8.85 -0.20 7.31
C TYR A 188 -7.94 -0.34 8.54
N PRO A 189 -7.82 0.70 9.39
CA PRO A 189 -6.91 0.70 10.54
C PRO A 189 -7.15 -0.43 11.56
N HIS A 190 -8.34 -1.02 11.55
CA HIS A 190 -8.72 -2.11 12.44
C HIS A 190 -8.53 -3.51 11.84
N SER A 191 -7.91 -3.63 10.66
CA SER A 191 -7.55 -4.94 10.11
C SER A 191 -6.54 -5.66 11.01
N ALA A 192 -6.58 -6.98 10.98
CA ALA A 192 -5.54 -7.80 11.61
C ALA A 192 -4.16 -7.42 11.06
N HIS A 193 -3.13 -7.56 11.88
CA HIS A 193 -1.75 -7.38 11.43
C HIS A 193 -1.26 -8.63 10.70
N ALA A 194 -0.25 -8.43 9.82
CA ALA A 194 0.38 -9.55 9.15
C ALA A 194 1.07 -10.50 10.14
N SER A 195 1.13 -11.78 9.77
CA SER A 195 1.89 -12.79 10.50
C SER A 195 3.40 -12.53 10.42
N ASP A 196 4.11 -12.82 11.49
CA ASP A 196 5.58 -12.79 11.53
C ASP A 196 6.21 -14.13 11.06
N ALA A 197 5.41 -15.09 10.59
CA ALA A 197 5.87 -16.42 10.20
C ALA A 197 6.83 -16.42 8.99
N HIS A 198 6.72 -15.40 8.14
CA HIS A 198 7.49 -15.29 6.90
C HIS A 198 8.35 -14.01 6.85
N PRO A 199 9.39 -13.87 7.70
CA PRO A 199 10.13 -12.62 7.84
C PRO A 199 10.92 -12.23 6.59
N ASN A 200 11.27 -13.19 5.73
CA ASN A 200 12.06 -13.00 4.53
C ASN A 200 11.25 -13.17 3.23
N GLU A 201 9.94 -13.19 3.33
CA GLU A 201 9.03 -13.31 2.19
C GLU A 201 7.93 -12.27 2.27
N VAL A 202 7.74 -11.50 1.19
CA VAL A 202 6.57 -10.65 1.01
C VAL A 202 5.48 -11.48 0.36
N ARG A 203 4.29 -11.51 0.96
CA ARG A 203 3.12 -12.22 0.46
C ARG A 203 1.99 -11.26 0.16
N ILE A 204 1.52 -11.22 -1.08
CA ILE A 204 0.44 -10.33 -1.49
C ILE A 204 -0.65 -11.14 -2.18
N ALA A 205 -1.89 -10.98 -1.73
CA ALA A 205 -3.05 -11.60 -2.33
C ALA A 205 -3.94 -10.56 -3.02
N PHE A 206 -4.52 -10.94 -4.14
CA PHE A 206 -5.39 -10.09 -4.96
C PHE A 206 -6.69 -10.81 -5.28
N ASP A 207 -7.80 -10.07 -5.27
CA ASP A 207 -8.99 -10.50 -6.00
C ASP A 207 -8.76 -10.40 -7.51
N GLY A 208 -9.61 -11.11 -8.27
CA GLY A 208 -9.57 -11.15 -9.72
C GLY A 208 -10.31 -9.98 -10.36
N ASP A 209 -11.62 -10.05 -10.33
CA ASP A 209 -12.51 -9.12 -11.03
C ASP A 209 -12.51 -7.74 -10.37
N ALA A 210 -12.50 -6.68 -11.18
CA ALA A 210 -12.38 -5.29 -10.77
C ALA A 210 -11.09 -4.91 -10.01
N VAL A 211 -10.15 -5.86 -9.78
CA VAL A 211 -8.82 -5.63 -9.20
C VAL A 211 -7.73 -5.91 -10.23
N LEU A 212 -7.40 -7.18 -10.50
CA LEU A 212 -6.43 -7.56 -11.54
C LEU A 212 -7.02 -7.46 -12.94
N PHE A 213 -8.25 -7.92 -13.10
CA PHE A 213 -9.05 -7.83 -14.32
C PHE A 213 -10.05 -6.68 -14.25
N SER A 214 -10.64 -6.30 -15.38
CA SER A 214 -11.74 -5.34 -15.41
C SER A 214 -13.01 -5.90 -14.72
N ASP A 215 -13.98 -5.03 -14.52
CA ASP A 215 -15.30 -5.38 -13.98
C ASP A 215 -16.28 -5.94 -15.02
N GLU A 216 -15.78 -6.32 -16.22
CA GLU A 216 -16.62 -6.85 -17.32
C GLU A 216 -17.45 -8.04 -16.86
N ALA A 217 -16.79 -9.01 -16.24
CA ALA A 217 -17.42 -10.24 -15.76
C ALA A 217 -18.49 -9.98 -14.69
N GLU A 218 -18.26 -9.05 -13.78
CA GLU A 218 -19.24 -8.70 -12.76
C GLU A 218 -20.46 -7.97 -13.37
N ARG A 219 -20.26 -7.12 -14.36
CA ARG A 219 -21.35 -6.47 -15.10
C ARG A 219 -22.22 -7.48 -15.81
N ASP A 220 -21.63 -8.47 -16.48
CA ASP A 220 -22.34 -9.54 -17.16
C ASP A 220 -23.11 -10.40 -16.16
N PHE A 221 -22.51 -10.73 -15.02
CA PHE A 221 -23.18 -11.46 -13.93
C PHE A 221 -24.39 -10.71 -13.37
N GLN A 222 -24.25 -9.40 -13.12
CA GLN A 222 -25.35 -8.56 -12.60
C GLN A 222 -26.49 -8.39 -13.61
N ALA A 223 -26.16 -8.36 -14.91
CA ALA A 223 -27.16 -8.17 -15.99
C ALA A 223 -27.91 -9.45 -16.31
N GLU A 224 -27.27 -10.59 -16.36
CA GLU A 224 -27.76 -11.83 -16.95
C GLU A 224 -27.79 -13.03 -16.00
N GLY A 225 -27.17 -12.92 -14.82
CA GLY A 225 -27.12 -13.96 -13.80
C GLY A 225 -26.05 -15.03 -14.04
N LEU A 226 -25.95 -15.97 -13.09
CA LEU A 226 -24.81 -16.92 -13.00
C LEU A 226 -24.70 -17.85 -14.22
N SER A 227 -25.82 -18.33 -14.74
CA SER A 227 -25.82 -19.28 -15.86
C SER A 227 -25.32 -18.65 -17.16
N ALA A 228 -25.79 -17.44 -17.47
CA ALA A 228 -25.37 -16.69 -18.65
C ALA A 228 -23.89 -16.27 -18.52
N PHE A 229 -23.50 -15.79 -17.36
CA PHE A 229 -22.11 -15.50 -17.04
C PHE A 229 -21.19 -16.71 -17.27
N THR A 230 -21.59 -17.91 -16.78
CA THR A 230 -20.78 -19.13 -16.94
C THR A 230 -20.60 -19.52 -18.41
N LEU A 231 -21.67 -19.43 -19.21
CA LEU A 231 -21.62 -19.70 -20.65
C LEU A 231 -20.71 -18.68 -21.36
N HIS A 232 -20.92 -17.40 -21.11
CA HIS A 232 -20.17 -16.32 -21.73
C HIS A 232 -18.66 -16.41 -21.43
N GLU A 233 -18.28 -16.67 -20.18
CA GLU A 233 -16.89 -16.85 -19.79
C GLU A 233 -16.26 -18.10 -20.41
N SER A 234 -17.02 -19.18 -20.55
CA SER A 234 -16.56 -20.41 -21.23
C SER A 234 -16.37 -20.20 -22.73
N ASP A 235 -17.30 -19.52 -23.40
CA ASP A 235 -17.20 -19.23 -24.83
C ASP A 235 -16.05 -18.28 -25.14
N LYS A 236 -15.74 -17.37 -24.21
CA LYS A 236 -14.63 -16.42 -24.30
C LYS A 236 -13.33 -16.91 -23.62
N ALA A 237 -13.20 -18.19 -23.25
CA ALA A 237 -12.06 -18.70 -22.49
C ALA A 237 -10.70 -18.40 -23.13
N THR A 238 -10.64 -18.26 -24.46
CA THR A 238 -9.42 -17.92 -25.22
C THR A 238 -9.23 -16.43 -25.46
N GLN A 239 -10.18 -15.59 -25.06
CA GLN A 239 -10.09 -14.13 -25.20
C GLN A 239 -9.66 -13.54 -23.86
N PRO A 240 -8.49 -12.87 -23.79
CA PRO A 240 -8.05 -12.29 -22.54
C PRO A 240 -9.05 -11.28 -21.96
N LEU A 241 -9.17 -11.27 -20.64
CA LEU A 241 -9.89 -10.24 -19.91
C LEU A 241 -9.18 -8.90 -20.06
N LEU A 242 -9.93 -7.82 -20.05
CA LEU A 242 -9.34 -6.48 -19.99
C LEU A 242 -8.63 -6.27 -18.64
N ALA A 243 -7.59 -5.43 -18.66
CA ALA A 243 -6.83 -5.11 -17.47
C ALA A 243 -7.66 -4.36 -16.43
N GLY A 244 -7.56 -4.78 -15.18
CA GLY A 244 -8.03 -4.04 -14.02
C GLY A 244 -6.99 -3.02 -13.52
N PRO A 245 -7.36 -2.24 -12.51
CA PRO A 245 -6.50 -1.15 -12.01
C PRO A 245 -5.19 -1.63 -11.39
N PHE A 246 -5.08 -2.89 -10.95
CA PHE A 246 -3.91 -3.42 -10.27
C PHE A 246 -2.93 -4.18 -11.17
N LYS A 247 -3.24 -4.37 -12.46
CA LYS A 247 -2.29 -4.98 -13.40
C LYS A 247 -0.92 -4.29 -13.39
N PRO A 248 -0.80 -2.93 -13.39
CA PRO A 248 0.52 -2.27 -13.33
C PRO A 248 1.32 -2.57 -12.06
N LEU A 249 0.64 -2.75 -10.92
CA LEU A 249 1.30 -3.18 -9.68
C LEU A 249 1.81 -4.61 -9.81
N LEU A 250 1.01 -5.53 -10.33
CA LEU A 250 1.39 -6.93 -10.50
C LEU A 250 2.61 -7.08 -11.41
N GLU A 251 2.66 -6.31 -12.50
CA GLU A 251 3.84 -6.23 -13.38
C GLU A 251 5.09 -5.67 -12.65
N ALA A 252 4.91 -4.68 -11.78
CA ALA A 252 6.03 -4.13 -11.00
C ALA A 252 6.54 -5.13 -9.94
N LEU A 253 5.64 -5.88 -9.31
CA LEU A 253 5.98 -6.94 -8.36
C LEU A 253 6.71 -8.09 -9.06
N GLN A 254 6.25 -8.50 -10.25
CA GLN A 254 6.92 -9.53 -11.03
C GLN A 254 8.36 -9.11 -11.43
N ARG A 255 8.55 -7.85 -11.83
CA ARG A 255 9.91 -7.34 -12.09
C ARG A 255 10.78 -7.39 -10.83
N LEU A 256 10.23 -7.07 -9.65
CA LEU A 256 10.94 -7.17 -8.39
C LEU A 256 11.29 -8.62 -8.05
N GLN A 257 10.37 -9.57 -8.28
CA GLN A 257 10.56 -11.01 -8.07
C GLN A 257 11.63 -11.57 -9.01
N GLN A 258 11.60 -11.21 -10.30
CA GLN A 258 12.58 -11.64 -11.31
C GLN A 258 13.97 -11.05 -11.06
N ALA A 259 14.08 -9.84 -10.54
CA ALA A 259 15.35 -9.26 -10.15
C ALA A 259 16.04 -10.05 -9.03
N GLY A 260 15.25 -10.81 -8.27
CA GLY A 260 15.69 -11.72 -7.23
C GLY A 260 16.56 -11.06 -6.15
N THR A 261 16.61 -11.66 -4.99
CA THR A 261 17.65 -11.36 -4.00
C THR A 261 18.00 -12.64 -3.26
N SER A 262 19.18 -12.71 -2.69
CA SER A 262 19.60 -13.89 -1.91
C SER A 262 18.87 -14.00 -0.56
N ARG A 263 18.15 -12.99 -0.12
CA ARG A 263 17.56 -12.89 1.24
C ARG A 263 16.08 -12.65 1.27
N MET A 264 15.50 -12.01 0.25
CA MET A 264 14.09 -11.67 0.19
C MET A 264 13.44 -12.33 -1.00
N SER A 265 12.27 -12.94 -0.79
CA SER A 265 11.39 -13.46 -1.84
C SER A 265 10.05 -12.72 -1.85
N LEU A 266 9.36 -12.83 -2.97
CA LEU A 266 8.02 -12.30 -3.15
C LEU A 266 7.12 -13.45 -3.62
N ARG A 267 5.94 -13.58 -3.00
CA ARG A 267 4.91 -14.54 -3.37
C ARG A 267 3.59 -13.84 -3.60
N THR A 268 2.93 -14.15 -4.71
CA THR A 268 1.64 -13.57 -5.10
C THR A 268 0.56 -14.63 -5.18
N ALA A 269 -0.67 -14.26 -4.78
CA ALA A 269 -1.83 -15.13 -4.90
C ALA A 269 -3.02 -14.43 -5.55
N LEU A 270 -3.70 -15.13 -6.46
CA LEU A 270 -5.03 -14.80 -6.94
C LEU A 270 -6.07 -15.51 -6.05
N VAL A 271 -6.98 -14.76 -5.44
CA VAL A 271 -8.04 -15.30 -4.56
C VAL A 271 -9.39 -14.80 -5.05
N THR A 272 -10.07 -15.58 -5.87
CA THR A 272 -11.27 -15.13 -6.60
C THR A 272 -12.51 -15.98 -6.30
N ALA A 273 -13.68 -15.35 -6.41
CA ALA A 273 -14.97 -16.03 -6.36
C ALA A 273 -15.28 -16.86 -7.61
N ARG A 274 -14.49 -16.74 -8.68
CA ARG A 274 -14.60 -17.62 -9.85
C ARG A 274 -14.42 -19.07 -9.47
N SER A 275 -14.98 -19.97 -10.29
CA SER A 275 -14.81 -21.44 -10.18
C SER A 275 -14.67 -22.05 -11.56
N ALA A 276 -14.51 -23.36 -11.66
CA ALA A 276 -14.60 -24.04 -12.95
C ALA A 276 -16.05 -23.94 -13.50
N PRO A 277 -16.24 -23.69 -14.81
CA PRO A 277 -15.22 -23.55 -15.87
C PRO A 277 -14.67 -22.12 -16.06
N THR A 278 -15.20 -21.09 -15.38
CA THR A 278 -14.85 -19.65 -15.61
C THR A 278 -13.42 -19.29 -15.19
N HIS A 279 -12.74 -20.16 -14.44
CA HIS A 279 -11.35 -20.01 -14.02
C HIS A 279 -10.35 -19.99 -15.19
N GLU A 280 -10.67 -20.72 -16.28
CA GLU A 280 -9.75 -20.88 -17.42
C GLU A 280 -9.43 -19.55 -18.07
N ARG A 281 -10.42 -18.68 -18.28
CA ARG A 281 -10.21 -17.36 -18.87
C ARG A 281 -9.26 -16.50 -18.02
N ALA A 282 -9.40 -16.54 -16.71
CA ALA A 282 -8.51 -15.81 -15.79
C ALA A 282 -7.05 -16.31 -15.90
N ILE A 283 -6.82 -17.62 -15.90
CA ILE A 283 -5.48 -18.21 -16.05
C ILE A 283 -4.88 -17.85 -17.41
N ARG A 284 -5.64 -18.01 -18.50
CA ARG A 284 -5.18 -17.66 -19.85
C ARG A 284 -4.84 -16.18 -19.98
N THR A 285 -5.60 -15.30 -19.31
CA THR A 285 -5.32 -13.87 -19.29
C THR A 285 -3.97 -13.58 -18.61
N LEU A 286 -3.67 -14.19 -17.47
CA LEU A 286 -2.36 -14.04 -16.83
C LEU A 286 -1.22 -14.56 -17.72
N MET A 287 -1.43 -15.70 -18.40
CA MET A 287 -0.48 -16.24 -19.37
C MET A 287 -0.25 -15.28 -20.55
N ASP A 288 -1.32 -14.68 -21.10
CA ASP A 288 -1.23 -13.70 -22.19
C ASP A 288 -0.46 -12.44 -21.76
N TRP A 289 -0.59 -12.01 -20.50
CA TRP A 289 0.18 -10.92 -19.93
C TRP A 289 1.63 -11.31 -19.57
N ASN A 290 1.99 -12.57 -19.73
CA ASN A 290 3.27 -13.13 -19.27
C ASN A 290 3.50 -12.85 -17.77
N ILE A 291 2.46 -13.01 -16.97
CA ILE A 291 2.47 -12.83 -15.53
C ILE A 291 2.22 -14.17 -14.86
N GLU A 292 3.09 -14.52 -13.91
CA GLU A 292 2.94 -15.68 -13.07
C GLU A 292 2.49 -15.27 -11.68
N VAL A 293 1.53 -16.01 -11.11
CA VAL A 293 1.17 -15.97 -9.69
C VAL A 293 1.56 -17.28 -9.05
N ASP A 294 2.05 -17.23 -7.82
CA ASP A 294 2.54 -18.42 -7.13
C ASP A 294 1.39 -19.35 -6.69
N GLU A 295 0.22 -18.76 -6.37
CA GLU A 295 -0.99 -19.50 -6.01
C GLU A 295 -2.23 -18.89 -6.68
N ALA A 296 -3.20 -19.75 -7.02
CA ALA A 296 -4.49 -19.33 -7.51
C ALA A 296 -5.61 -20.12 -6.83
N MET A 297 -6.50 -19.41 -6.13
CA MET A 297 -7.60 -19.96 -5.35
C MET A 297 -8.93 -19.60 -6.02
N PHE A 298 -9.58 -20.58 -6.64
CA PHE A 298 -10.86 -20.44 -7.30
C PHE A 298 -11.96 -20.95 -6.36
N LEU A 299 -12.57 -20.06 -5.60
CA LEU A 299 -13.35 -20.41 -4.41
C LEU A 299 -14.83 -20.65 -4.67
N GLY A 300 -15.36 -20.29 -5.85
CA GLY A 300 -16.75 -20.55 -6.20
C GLY A 300 -17.76 -19.91 -5.24
N GLY A 301 -17.42 -18.74 -4.66
CA GLY A 301 -18.25 -18.03 -3.70
C GLY A 301 -18.03 -18.42 -2.23
N LEU A 302 -17.08 -19.31 -1.92
CA LEU A 302 -16.67 -19.56 -0.54
C LEU A 302 -16.05 -18.30 0.06
N ALA A 303 -16.19 -18.13 1.38
CA ALA A 303 -15.60 -17.01 2.11
C ALA A 303 -14.05 -17.05 2.03
N LYS A 304 -13.45 -15.94 1.56
CA LYS A 304 -11.99 -15.84 1.34
C LYS A 304 -11.18 -15.86 2.63
N GLY A 305 -11.76 -15.44 3.77
CA GLY A 305 -11.04 -15.19 5.01
C GLY A 305 -10.20 -16.36 5.52
N GLU A 306 -10.77 -17.58 5.52
CA GLU A 306 -10.07 -18.79 5.98
C GLU A 306 -8.89 -19.18 5.07
N PHE A 307 -9.07 -19.03 3.75
CA PHE A 307 -7.99 -19.28 2.78
C PHE A 307 -6.87 -18.24 2.90
N LEU A 308 -7.23 -16.99 3.12
CA LEU A 308 -6.27 -15.93 3.36
C LEU A 308 -5.53 -16.13 4.67
N ARG A 309 -6.19 -16.65 5.71
CA ARG A 309 -5.53 -16.98 6.98
C ARG A 309 -4.43 -18.04 6.78
N GLU A 310 -4.66 -19.05 5.92
CA GLU A 310 -3.66 -20.08 5.61
C GLU A 310 -2.54 -19.58 4.67
N PHE A 311 -2.87 -18.65 3.76
CA PHE A 311 -1.87 -18.03 2.89
C PHE A 311 -1.01 -17.01 3.64
N GLU A 312 -1.52 -16.38 4.71
CA GLU A 312 -0.85 -15.36 5.54
C GLU A 312 -0.25 -14.19 4.74
N PRO A 313 -1.06 -13.46 3.92
CA PRO A 313 -0.53 -12.34 3.15
C PRO A 313 -0.14 -11.17 4.05
N ASP A 314 0.90 -10.43 3.66
CA ASP A 314 1.21 -9.11 4.22
C ASP A 314 0.16 -8.08 3.84
N PHE A 315 -0.54 -8.30 2.72
CA PHE A 315 -1.67 -7.48 2.31
C PHE A 315 -2.57 -8.20 1.29
N PHE A 316 -3.88 -8.01 1.45
CA PHE A 316 -4.92 -8.49 0.54
C PHE A 316 -5.69 -7.33 -0.08
N PHE A 317 -5.97 -7.38 -1.38
CA PHE A 317 -6.69 -6.38 -2.15
C PHE A 317 -7.97 -6.95 -2.76
N ASP A 318 -9.12 -6.29 -2.53
CA ASP A 318 -10.42 -6.71 -3.04
C ASP A 318 -11.30 -5.47 -3.26
N ASP A 319 -12.16 -5.47 -4.28
CA ASP A 319 -13.05 -4.35 -4.60
C ASP A 319 -14.37 -4.41 -3.81
N GLN A 320 -14.72 -5.56 -3.24
CA GLN A 320 -15.94 -5.73 -2.50
C GLN A 320 -15.75 -5.51 -1.01
N THR A 321 -16.41 -4.48 -0.46
CA THR A 321 -16.30 -4.12 0.96
C THR A 321 -16.66 -5.27 1.90
N GLY A 322 -17.61 -6.14 1.51
CA GLY A 322 -17.99 -7.34 2.28
C GLY A 322 -16.85 -8.34 2.40
N HIS A 323 -16.12 -8.59 1.30
CA HIS A 323 -14.94 -9.47 1.28
C HIS A 323 -13.80 -8.86 2.11
N VAL A 324 -13.54 -7.55 1.93
CA VAL A 324 -12.50 -6.84 2.70
C VAL A 324 -12.79 -6.89 4.20
N HIS A 325 -14.03 -6.62 4.63
CA HIS A 325 -14.41 -6.70 6.06
C HIS A 325 -14.27 -8.12 6.63
N SER A 326 -14.60 -9.14 5.83
CA SER A 326 -14.42 -10.53 6.25
C SER A 326 -12.94 -10.87 6.39
N ALA A 327 -12.14 -10.55 5.37
CA ALA A 327 -10.70 -10.81 5.33
C ALA A 327 -9.93 -10.03 6.41
N ALA A 328 -10.33 -8.78 6.69
CA ALA A 328 -9.70 -7.91 7.68
C ALA A 328 -9.69 -8.46 9.12
N ARG A 329 -10.52 -9.47 9.42
CA ARG A 329 -10.49 -10.17 10.70
C ARG A 329 -9.29 -11.12 10.83
N HIS A 330 -8.68 -11.49 9.72
CA HIS A 330 -7.63 -12.50 9.63
C HIS A 330 -6.30 -11.93 9.15
N VAL A 331 -6.34 -10.99 8.17
CA VAL A 331 -5.15 -10.49 7.47
C VAL A 331 -5.27 -8.99 7.17
N PRO A 332 -4.15 -8.27 6.95
CA PRO A 332 -4.17 -6.89 6.46
C PRO A 332 -4.92 -6.82 5.14
N SER A 333 -5.89 -5.91 5.06
CA SER A 333 -6.77 -5.85 3.89
C SER A 333 -7.01 -4.42 3.44
N GLY A 334 -7.12 -4.24 2.13
CA GLY A 334 -7.37 -2.97 1.49
C GLY A 334 -8.50 -3.03 0.47
N HIS A 335 -9.42 -2.07 0.54
CA HIS A 335 -10.53 -1.92 -0.37
C HIS A 335 -10.09 -1.14 -1.61
N VAL A 336 -10.19 -1.78 -2.77
CA VAL A 336 -9.97 -1.18 -4.09
C VAL A 336 -11.29 -0.62 -4.58
N ALA A 337 -11.47 0.70 -4.50
CA ALA A 337 -12.74 1.36 -4.81
C ALA A 337 -12.96 1.49 -6.33
N SER A 338 -12.91 0.36 -7.04
CA SER A 338 -13.09 0.25 -8.49
C SER A 338 -14.27 -0.66 -8.84
N GLY A 339 -14.61 -0.71 -10.14
CA GLY A 339 -15.67 -1.58 -10.63
C GLY A 339 -17.09 -1.11 -10.35
N VAL A 340 -18.04 -1.89 -10.87
CA VAL A 340 -19.47 -1.58 -10.82
C VAL A 340 -20.03 -1.55 -9.38
N ALA A 341 -19.46 -2.34 -8.48
CA ALA A 341 -19.86 -2.39 -7.07
C ALA A 341 -19.52 -1.11 -6.29
N ASN A 342 -18.71 -0.20 -6.85
CA ASN A 342 -18.19 1.00 -6.18
C ASN A 342 -18.63 2.32 -6.83
N ARG A 343 -19.57 2.29 -7.74
CA ARG A 343 -20.14 3.46 -8.45
C ARG A 343 -21.22 4.16 -7.67
#